data_c11ed35e3cf7536bddfda07de23a9b33
#
_entry.id   c11ed35e3cf7536bddfda07de23a9b33
#
_cell.length_a   1.000
_cell.length_b   1.000
_cell.length_c   1.000
_cell.angle_alpha   90.00
_cell.angle_beta   90.00
_cell.angle_gamma   90.00
#
_symmetry.space_group_name_H-M   'P 1'
#
loop_
_entity.id
_entity.type
_entity.pdbx_description
1 polymer ?
#
loop_
_entity_poly.entity_id
_entity_poly.type
_entity_poly.pdbx_seq_one_letter_code
_entity_poly.pdbx_strand_id
1 'polypeptide(L)'
;MKRHLFATVGVIAVLASSACGGTDTEGTASGASATPSTSASAPMASTSPSTMMSGQFGSGCAAVPTDAANPGSFEAMAKVPVATAASGNPLLSTLVTAVKKANLVDSLNGAQGVTVFAPTNDAFAKIPKADLDKVLADDATLQKILTYHVVSTQLSPDTLVGTHKTMQGEDVTVAGSGTSFTVNGTSMVVCGNVSTANATVYIVDTVLMPKS
;
A
#
# COMPACT_ATOMS: atom_id res chain seq x y z
N MET A 1 4.57 -40.85 15.29
CA MET A 1 4.70 -41.85 14.20
C MET A 1 3.45 -41.80 13.34
N LYS A 2 3.56 -41.25 12.13
CA LYS A 2 2.84 -41.66 10.91
C LYS A 2 3.26 -40.75 9.77
N ARG A 3 4.08 -41.35 8.94
CA ARG A 3 4.56 -40.82 7.65
C ARG A 3 3.46 -41.04 6.61
N HIS A 4 3.15 -40.05 5.78
CA HIS A 4 2.56 -40.29 4.48
C HIS A 4 3.31 -39.48 3.42
N LEU A 5 4.13 -40.25 2.65
CA LEU A 5 4.62 -39.89 1.33
C LEU A 5 3.45 -40.02 0.33
N PHE A 6 3.26 -39.07 -0.52
CA PHE A 6 2.74 -39.29 -1.88
C PHE A 6 3.50 -38.41 -2.88
N ALA A 7 4.26 -39.11 -3.68
CA ALA A 7 4.80 -38.59 -4.93
C ALA A 7 3.80 -38.86 -6.05
N THR A 8 3.56 -37.93 -6.93
CA THR A 8 3.10 -38.20 -8.29
C THR A 8 3.63 -37.15 -9.27
N VAL A 9 4.40 -37.65 -10.21
CA VAL A 9 4.96 -37.03 -11.39
C VAL A 9 3.87 -36.87 -12.45
N GLY A 10 3.87 -35.73 -13.16
CA GLY A 10 3.04 -35.52 -14.34
C GLY A 10 3.67 -34.50 -15.28
N VAL A 11 4.45 -34.99 -16.22
CA VAL A 11 5.00 -34.26 -17.37
C VAL A 11 3.95 -34.25 -18.48
N ILE A 12 3.62 -33.10 -19.05
CA ILE A 12 3.09 -33.00 -20.42
C ILE A 12 3.67 -31.74 -21.08
N ALA A 13 4.51 -31.95 -22.07
CA ALA A 13 4.95 -31.00 -23.05
C ALA A 13 3.98 -31.01 -24.24
N VAL A 14 3.57 -29.84 -24.74
CA VAL A 14 3.06 -29.73 -26.12
C VAL A 14 3.62 -28.46 -26.77
N LEU A 15 4.40 -28.69 -27.80
CA LEU A 15 4.85 -27.77 -28.82
C LEU A 15 3.74 -27.53 -29.84
N ALA A 16 3.56 -26.32 -30.30
CA ALA A 16 3.11 -26.07 -31.69
C ALA A 16 3.48 -24.66 -32.14
N SER A 17 4.39 -24.61 -33.07
CA SER A 17 4.76 -23.56 -33.99
C SER A 17 3.66 -23.26 -35.01
N SER A 18 3.51 -22.01 -35.48
CA SER A 18 3.17 -21.71 -36.86
C SER A 18 3.52 -20.27 -37.24
N ALA A 19 4.34 -20.19 -38.24
CA ALA A 19 4.76 -19.04 -39.01
C ALA A 19 3.78 -18.77 -40.18
N CYS A 20 3.95 -17.64 -40.81
CA CYS A 20 3.65 -17.14 -42.18
C CYS A 20 2.95 -15.76 -42.08
N GLY A 21 3.39 -14.67 -42.69
CA GLY A 21 4.05 -14.56 -43.97
C GLY A 21 3.34 -13.48 -44.78
N GLY A 22 4.09 -12.44 -45.23
CA GLY A 22 3.99 -11.79 -46.52
C GLY A 22 2.78 -10.83 -46.71
N THR A 23 2.83 -9.69 -47.32
CA THR A 23 3.49 -9.26 -48.56
C THR A 23 3.28 -7.76 -48.72
N ASP A 24 4.26 -7.14 -49.37
CA ASP A 24 4.29 -5.77 -49.89
C ASP A 24 3.15 -5.44 -50.83
N THR A 25 2.73 -4.16 -50.88
CA THR A 25 2.32 -3.53 -52.12
C THR A 25 2.54 -2.02 -52.04
N GLU A 26 3.48 -1.56 -52.89
CA GLU A 26 3.67 -0.17 -53.27
C GLU A 26 2.45 0.39 -54.02
N GLY A 27 2.18 1.65 -53.81
CA GLY A 27 1.19 2.40 -54.55
C GLY A 27 1.48 3.90 -54.49
N THR A 28 2.22 4.37 -55.49
CA THR A 28 2.56 5.76 -55.85
C THR A 28 1.33 6.54 -56.34
N ALA A 29 1.11 7.78 -55.90
CA ALA A 29 0.85 9.00 -56.71
C ALA A 29 0.29 10.15 -55.85
N SER A 30 1.07 11.21 -55.73
CA SER A 30 0.92 12.54 -56.32
C SER A 30 -0.39 13.32 -56.06
N GLY A 31 -0.27 14.49 -55.41
CA GLY A 31 -1.08 15.63 -55.79
C GLY A 31 -1.61 16.51 -54.67
N ALA A 32 -1.06 17.73 -54.60
CA ALA A 32 -1.66 19.03 -54.29
C ALA A 32 -1.75 19.49 -52.82
N SER A 33 -0.85 20.43 -52.57
CA SER A 33 -0.93 21.68 -51.78
C SER A 33 -2.27 22.13 -51.25
N ALA A 34 -2.33 22.34 -49.92
CA ALA A 34 -2.94 23.50 -49.30
C ALA A 34 -2.47 23.65 -47.86
N THR A 35 -1.67 24.65 -47.56
CA THR A 35 -1.37 25.23 -46.25
C THR A 35 -2.44 26.28 -45.91
N PRO A 36 -2.43 26.87 -44.68
CA PRO A 36 -2.20 26.41 -43.34
C PRO A 36 -3.36 26.79 -42.39
N SER A 37 -3.50 26.13 -41.29
CA SER A 37 -4.12 26.73 -40.10
C SER A 37 -3.40 26.25 -38.87
N THR A 38 -2.54 27.12 -38.39
CA THR A 38 -1.92 27.08 -37.08
C THR A 38 -2.98 27.17 -36.00
N SER A 39 -3.33 26.03 -35.43
CA SER A 39 -3.92 25.96 -34.12
C SER A 39 -2.84 25.44 -33.18
N ALA A 40 -2.25 26.36 -32.44
CA ALA A 40 -1.34 26.07 -31.35
C ALA A 40 -2.14 25.36 -30.22
N SER A 41 -2.18 24.04 -30.28
CA SER A 41 -2.51 23.23 -29.12
C SER A 41 -1.29 23.21 -28.22
N ALA A 42 -1.39 23.92 -27.10
CA ALA A 42 -0.43 23.81 -26.00
C ALA A 42 -0.21 22.35 -25.68
N PRO A 43 1.03 21.89 -25.48
CA PRO A 43 1.28 20.57 -24.96
C PRO A 43 0.72 20.52 -23.53
N MET A 44 -0.38 19.81 -23.34
CA MET A 44 -0.72 19.31 -22.02
C MET A 44 0.49 18.52 -21.55
N ALA A 45 1.13 19.03 -20.50
CA ALA A 45 2.16 18.29 -19.79
C ALA A 45 1.57 16.93 -19.43
N SER A 46 1.93 15.91 -20.18
CA SER A 46 1.80 14.54 -19.75
C SER A 46 2.67 14.42 -18.51
N THR A 47 2.04 14.52 -17.33
CA THR A 47 2.62 14.00 -16.13
C THR A 47 2.79 12.51 -16.39
N SER A 48 4.00 12.12 -16.74
CA SER A 48 4.41 10.72 -16.79
C SER A 48 4.00 10.08 -15.50
N PRO A 49 3.26 8.95 -15.52
CA PRO A 49 3.04 8.20 -14.31
C PRO A 49 4.41 7.76 -13.81
N SER A 50 4.83 8.32 -12.68
CA SER A 50 5.98 7.85 -11.93
C SER A 50 5.88 6.33 -11.87
N THR A 51 6.93 5.65 -12.25
CA THR A 51 7.07 4.20 -12.23
C THR A 51 6.66 3.71 -10.85
N MET A 52 5.40 3.31 -10.70
CA MET A 52 4.90 2.66 -9.49
C MET A 52 5.68 1.37 -9.36
N MET A 53 6.54 1.26 -8.36
CA MET A 53 7.17 -0.02 -8.02
C MET A 53 6.04 -1.02 -7.83
N SER A 54 6.14 -2.15 -8.51
CA SER A 54 5.10 -3.17 -8.69
C SER A 54 4.17 -3.33 -7.49
N GLY A 55 2.94 -2.84 -7.63
CA GLY A 55 1.83 -3.20 -6.76
C GLY A 55 1.34 -2.14 -5.77
N GLN A 56 2.01 -1.01 -5.55
CA GLN A 56 1.44 0.06 -4.72
C GLN A 56 0.29 0.75 -5.47
N PHE A 57 -0.72 1.19 -4.71
CA PHE A 57 -1.89 1.85 -5.26
C PHE A 57 -2.39 2.98 -4.33
N GLY A 58 -3.14 3.90 -4.90
CA GLY A 58 -3.76 5.02 -4.19
C GLY A 58 -3.06 6.36 -4.43
N SER A 59 -3.84 7.43 -4.38
CA SER A 59 -3.38 8.79 -4.69
C SER A 59 -2.37 9.35 -3.69
N GLY A 60 -2.43 8.89 -2.44
CA GLY A 60 -1.50 9.30 -1.38
C GLY A 60 -0.09 8.72 -1.53
N CYS A 61 0.10 7.72 -2.40
CA CYS A 61 1.44 7.19 -2.68
C CYS A 61 2.37 8.23 -3.32
N ALA A 62 1.81 9.22 -4.02
CA ALA A 62 2.58 10.32 -4.59
C ALA A 62 3.26 11.22 -3.53
N ALA A 63 2.75 11.21 -2.31
CA ALA A 63 3.35 11.96 -1.20
C ALA A 63 4.49 11.21 -0.48
N VAL A 64 4.66 9.93 -0.79
CA VAL A 64 5.78 9.13 -0.28
C VAL A 64 7.03 9.44 -1.11
N PRO A 65 8.19 9.71 -0.48
CA PRO A 65 9.43 9.96 -1.22
C PRO A 65 9.77 8.82 -2.19
N THR A 66 10.16 9.17 -3.41
CA THR A 66 10.55 8.20 -4.45
C THR A 66 12.06 8.01 -4.54
N ASP A 67 12.83 8.87 -3.90
CA ASP A 67 14.30 8.78 -3.88
C ASP A 67 14.74 7.61 -2.99
N ALA A 68 15.41 6.63 -3.57
CA ALA A 68 15.92 5.44 -2.89
C ALA A 68 16.88 5.76 -1.72
N ALA A 69 17.55 6.91 -1.75
CA ALA A 69 18.41 7.38 -0.65
C ALA A 69 17.60 7.92 0.53
N ASN A 70 16.32 8.24 0.33
CA ASN A 70 15.45 8.71 1.40
C ASN A 70 14.94 7.52 2.22
N PRO A 71 15.15 7.47 3.56
CA PRO A 71 14.70 6.36 4.40
C PRO A 71 13.18 6.16 4.41
N GLY A 72 12.40 7.17 4.01
CA GLY A 72 10.94 7.10 3.87
C GLY A 72 10.46 6.65 2.50
N SER A 73 11.34 6.33 1.55
CA SER A 73 10.96 5.82 0.23
C SER A 73 10.49 4.38 0.29
N PHE A 74 9.68 3.96 -0.68
CA PHE A 74 9.20 2.58 -0.78
C PHE A 74 10.35 1.57 -0.80
N GLU A 75 11.43 1.87 -1.52
CA GLU A 75 12.58 0.99 -1.66
C GLU A 75 13.38 0.87 -0.34
N ALA A 76 13.54 1.96 0.39
CA ALA A 76 14.20 1.94 1.69
C ALA A 76 13.33 1.23 2.73
N MET A 77 12.02 1.49 2.74
CA MET A 77 11.08 0.84 3.66
C MET A 77 11.01 -0.67 3.46
N ALA A 78 11.11 -1.17 2.23
CA ALA A 78 11.10 -2.60 1.94
C ALA A 78 12.27 -3.38 2.57
N LYS A 79 13.35 -2.70 2.91
CA LYS A 79 14.58 -3.30 3.47
C LYS A 79 14.64 -3.34 4.99
N VAL A 80 13.72 -2.64 5.65
CA VAL A 80 13.73 -2.47 7.12
C VAL A 80 12.39 -2.87 7.74
N PRO A 81 12.37 -3.24 9.04
CA PRO A 81 11.13 -3.55 9.74
C PRO A 81 10.16 -2.37 9.80
N VAL A 82 8.86 -2.66 9.95
CA VAL A 82 7.78 -1.70 9.79
C VAL A 82 7.87 -0.46 10.67
N ALA A 83 8.26 -0.58 11.94
CA ALA A 83 8.38 0.59 12.82
C ALA A 83 9.59 1.45 12.44
N THR A 84 10.67 0.85 11.97
CA THR A 84 11.84 1.55 11.42
C THR A 84 11.48 2.23 10.10
N ALA A 85 10.78 1.54 9.21
CA ALA A 85 10.27 2.08 7.95
C ALA A 85 9.39 3.32 8.17
N ALA A 86 8.42 3.21 9.09
CA ALA A 86 7.54 4.32 9.46
C ALA A 86 8.31 5.53 9.98
N SER A 87 9.40 5.30 10.74
CA SER A 87 10.22 6.38 11.30
C SER A 87 10.94 7.22 10.23
N GLY A 88 11.21 6.63 9.06
CA GLY A 88 11.79 7.33 7.92
C GLY A 88 10.75 8.11 7.10
N ASN A 89 9.46 7.87 7.29
CA ASN A 89 8.40 8.46 6.48
C ASN A 89 7.82 9.72 7.17
N PRO A 90 7.92 10.90 6.57
CA PRO A 90 7.43 12.15 7.17
C PRO A 90 5.91 12.18 7.36
N LEU A 91 5.16 11.42 6.57
CA LEU A 91 3.69 11.33 6.67
C LEU A 91 3.22 10.59 7.94
N LEU A 92 4.09 9.82 8.57
CA LEU A 92 3.79 8.93 9.71
C LEU A 92 4.45 9.37 11.03
N SER A 93 4.96 10.58 11.10
CA SER A 93 5.72 11.07 12.27
C SER A 93 4.91 11.06 13.58
N THR A 94 3.62 11.38 13.51
CA THR A 94 2.71 11.32 14.66
C THR A 94 2.48 9.87 15.11
N LEU A 95 2.26 8.95 14.16
CA LEU A 95 2.13 7.52 14.44
C LEU A 95 3.39 6.99 15.13
N VAL A 96 4.56 7.34 14.63
CA VAL A 96 5.85 6.91 15.20
C VAL A 96 6.00 7.39 16.64
N THR A 97 5.60 8.63 16.92
CA THR A 97 5.61 9.17 18.29
C THR A 97 4.69 8.37 19.20
N ALA A 98 3.49 8.04 18.74
CA ALA A 98 2.54 7.21 19.47
C ALA A 98 3.07 5.79 19.74
N VAL A 99 3.66 5.15 18.72
CA VAL A 99 4.24 3.80 18.82
C VAL A 99 5.42 3.76 19.81
N LYS A 100 6.29 4.78 19.78
CA LYS A 100 7.40 4.92 20.75
C LYS A 100 6.90 5.10 22.16
N LYS A 101 5.86 5.94 22.36
CA LYS A 101 5.25 6.18 23.66
C LYS A 101 4.59 4.91 24.23
N ALA A 102 3.95 4.11 23.39
CA ALA A 102 3.33 2.85 23.77
C ALA A 102 4.35 1.70 23.97
N ASN A 103 5.64 1.91 23.73
CA ASN A 103 6.70 0.90 23.75
C ASN A 103 6.43 -0.30 22.81
N LEU A 104 5.76 -0.05 21.67
CA LEU A 104 5.41 -1.10 20.70
C LEU A 104 6.40 -1.23 19.53
N VAL A 105 7.48 -0.45 19.51
CA VAL A 105 8.48 -0.48 18.44
C VAL A 105 9.07 -1.88 18.25
N ASP A 106 9.52 -2.52 19.32
CA ASP A 106 10.11 -3.85 19.27
C ASP A 106 9.09 -4.92 18.91
N SER A 107 7.87 -4.81 19.43
CA SER A 107 6.77 -5.72 19.10
C SER A 107 6.41 -5.67 17.63
N LEU A 108 6.35 -4.47 17.03
CA LEU A 108 6.06 -4.29 15.61
C LEU A 108 7.22 -4.73 14.71
N ASN A 109 8.46 -4.49 15.14
CA ASN A 109 9.64 -4.92 14.39
C ASN A 109 9.85 -6.45 14.48
N GLY A 110 9.45 -7.07 15.57
CA GLY A 110 9.53 -8.53 15.77
C GLY A 110 8.37 -9.30 15.16
N ALA A 111 7.23 -8.67 14.89
CA ALA A 111 6.09 -9.30 14.26
C ALA A 111 6.41 -9.67 12.81
N GLN A 112 6.03 -10.86 12.38
CA GLN A 112 6.28 -11.36 11.02
C GLN A 112 4.96 -11.62 10.29
N GLY A 113 4.89 -11.24 9.01
CA GLY A 113 3.73 -11.52 8.19
C GLY A 113 2.46 -10.81 8.66
N VAL A 114 2.58 -9.59 9.16
CA VAL A 114 1.45 -8.77 9.62
C VAL A 114 1.07 -7.70 8.60
N THR A 115 -0.14 -7.19 8.73
CA THR A 115 -0.61 -6.00 7.98
C THR A 115 -0.81 -4.85 8.94
N VAL A 116 -0.26 -3.69 8.60
CA VAL A 116 -0.37 -2.49 9.42
C VAL A 116 -1.16 -1.41 8.68
N PHE A 117 -2.27 -0.97 9.26
CA PHE A 117 -2.99 0.22 8.82
C PHE A 117 -2.36 1.45 9.47
N ALA A 118 -1.56 2.20 8.71
CA ALA A 118 -0.79 3.33 9.22
C ALA A 118 -1.53 4.65 8.99
N PRO A 119 -2.11 5.28 10.03
CA PRO A 119 -2.75 6.59 9.87
C PRO A 119 -1.71 7.68 9.62
N THR A 120 -2.03 8.58 8.68
CA THR A 120 -1.22 9.76 8.39
C THR A 120 -1.29 10.80 9.51
N ASN A 121 -0.39 11.79 9.48
CA ASN A 121 -0.48 12.95 10.38
C ASN A 121 -1.84 13.66 10.26
N ASP A 122 -2.38 13.76 9.04
CA ASP A 122 -3.71 14.35 8.80
C ASP A 122 -4.83 13.51 9.41
N ALA A 123 -4.67 12.18 9.49
CA ALA A 123 -5.61 11.30 10.17
C ALA A 123 -5.71 11.64 11.67
N PHE A 124 -4.59 11.91 12.30
CA PHE A 124 -4.56 12.36 13.70
C PHE A 124 -5.13 13.77 13.87
N ALA A 125 -4.93 14.66 12.89
CA ALA A 125 -5.48 16.01 12.91
C ALA A 125 -7.03 16.05 12.84
N LYS A 126 -7.66 14.99 12.31
CA LYS A 126 -9.11 14.82 12.32
C LYS A 126 -9.69 14.50 13.70
N ILE A 127 -8.87 14.02 14.63
CA ILE A 127 -9.29 13.74 16.02
C ILE A 127 -9.29 15.04 16.80
N PRO A 128 -10.37 15.36 17.56
CA PRO A 128 -10.36 16.48 18.46
C PRO A 128 -9.16 16.42 19.40
N LYS A 129 -8.44 17.54 19.53
CA LYS A 129 -7.20 17.58 20.31
C LYS A 129 -7.38 17.08 21.76
N ALA A 130 -8.51 17.38 22.37
CA ALA A 130 -8.83 16.92 23.72
C ALA A 130 -8.93 15.39 23.83
N ASP A 131 -9.41 14.72 22.78
CA ASP A 131 -9.53 13.25 22.76
C ASP A 131 -8.18 12.61 22.38
N LEU A 132 -7.44 13.23 21.47
CA LEU A 132 -6.08 12.81 21.14
C LEU A 132 -5.16 12.88 22.37
N ASP A 133 -5.22 13.98 23.12
CA ASP A 133 -4.43 14.17 24.35
C ASP A 133 -4.77 13.12 25.42
N LYS A 134 -6.05 12.77 25.57
CA LYS A 134 -6.49 11.68 26.48
C LYS A 134 -5.94 10.32 26.05
N VAL A 135 -6.04 10.00 24.76
CA VAL A 135 -5.50 8.74 24.21
C VAL A 135 -3.99 8.68 24.39
N LEU A 136 -3.29 9.78 24.13
CA LEU A 136 -1.85 9.85 24.32
C LEU A 136 -1.45 9.84 25.80
N ALA A 137 -2.30 10.26 26.73
CA ALA A 137 -2.02 10.22 28.16
C ALA A 137 -2.25 8.85 28.79
N ASP A 138 -3.10 8.02 28.17
CA ASP A 138 -3.42 6.67 28.65
C ASP A 138 -2.72 5.62 27.76
N ASP A 139 -1.61 5.09 28.27
CA ASP A 139 -0.79 4.10 27.56
C ASP A 139 -1.59 2.82 27.24
N ALA A 140 -2.54 2.41 28.09
CA ALA A 140 -3.37 1.24 27.85
C ALA A 140 -4.33 1.44 26.67
N THR A 141 -4.98 2.60 26.61
CA THR A 141 -5.85 2.96 25.49
C THR A 141 -5.04 3.14 24.21
N LEU A 142 -3.87 3.78 24.30
CA LEU A 142 -2.95 3.94 23.18
C LEU A 142 -2.51 2.59 22.59
N GLN A 143 -2.12 1.65 23.46
CA GLN A 143 -1.76 0.28 23.04
C GLN A 143 -2.93 -0.44 22.37
N LYS A 144 -4.16 -0.34 22.92
CA LYS A 144 -5.36 -0.92 22.32
C LYS A 144 -5.58 -0.37 20.89
N ILE A 145 -5.53 0.94 20.72
CA ILE A 145 -5.72 1.58 19.43
C ILE A 145 -4.62 1.14 18.46
N LEU A 146 -3.36 1.17 18.85
CA LEU A 146 -2.25 0.80 17.99
C LEU A 146 -2.28 -0.69 17.60
N THR A 147 -2.62 -1.58 18.52
CA THR A 147 -2.77 -3.02 18.22
C THR A 147 -4.02 -3.31 17.38
N TYR A 148 -5.04 -2.46 17.44
CA TYR A 148 -6.20 -2.51 16.55
C TYR A 148 -5.85 -2.14 15.11
N HIS A 149 -4.82 -1.33 14.88
CA HIS A 149 -4.30 -1.01 13.55
C HIS A 149 -3.44 -2.12 12.94
N VAL A 150 -3.18 -3.20 13.67
CA VAL A 150 -2.34 -4.30 13.22
C VAL A 150 -3.16 -5.57 13.08
N VAL A 151 -3.20 -6.11 11.88
CA VAL A 151 -3.81 -7.41 11.57
C VAL A 151 -2.72 -8.48 11.61
N SER A 152 -3.00 -9.60 12.27
CA SER A 152 -2.05 -10.70 12.50
C SER A 152 -1.76 -11.54 11.24
N THR A 153 -2.27 -11.14 10.08
CA THR A 153 -2.08 -11.83 8.80
C THR A 153 -1.57 -10.83 7.77
N GLN A 154 -0.64 -11.25 6.92
CA GLN A 154 -0.19 -10.46 5.80
C GLN A 154 -1.25 -10.49 4.70
N LEU A 155 -1.80 -9.33 4.37
CA LEU A 155 -2.83 -9.15 3.37
C LEU A 155 -2.23 -8.53 2.11
N SER A 156 -2.49 -9.15 0.97
CA SER A 156 -2.29 -8.57 -0.36
C SER A 156 -3.53 -7.78 -0.77
N PRO A 157 -3.47 -6.92 -1.78
CA PRO A 157 -4.64 -6.19 -2.27
C PRO A 157 -5.84 -7.09 -2.61
N ASP A 158 -5.57 -8.30 -3.12
CA ASP A 158 -6.60 -9.28 -3.51
C ASP A 158 -7.29 -9.92 -2.30
N THR A 159 -6.59 -10.03 -1.17
CA THR A 159 -7.09 -10.62 0.08
C THR A 159 -7.47 -9.58 1.13
N LEU A 160 -7.33 -8.29 0.79
CA LEU A 160 -7.56 -7.17 1.70
C LEU A 160 -9.04 -7.00 2.03
N VAL A 161 -9.94 -7.30 1.09
CA VAL A 161 -11.40 -7.19 1.30
C VAL A 161 -11.89 -8.30 2.21
N GLY A 162 -12.68 -7.93 3.20
CA GLY A 162 -13.25 -8.87 4.15
C GLY A 162 -13.10 -8.42 5.60
N THR A 163 -13.30 -9.37 6.51
CA THR A 163 -13.15 -9.16 7.94
C THR A 163 -11.88 -9.84 8.42
N HIS A 164 -11.03 -9.09 9.11
CA HIS A 164 -9.72 -9.55 9.54
C HIS A 164 -9.55 -9.31 11.04
N LYS A 165 -8.95 -10.28 11.71
CA LYS A 165 -8.68 -10.20 13.15
C LYS A 165 -7.45 -9.36 13.43
N THR A 166 -7.60 -8.36 14.28
CA THR A 166 -6.48 -7.50 14.71
C THR A 166 -5.72 -8.12 15.88
N MET A 167 -4.54 -7.62 16.15
CA MET A 167 -3.75 -8.03 17.31
C MET A 167 -4.38 -7.61 18.64
N GLN A 168 -5.27 -6.62 18.61
CA GLN A 168 -6.05 -6.20 19.79
C GLN A 168 -7.15 -7.24 20.14
N GLY A 169 -7.60 -8.05 19.15
CA GLY A 169 -8.61 -9.10 19.33
C GLY A 169 -9.97 -8.80 18.71
N GLU A 170 -10.27 -7.54 18.39
CA GLU A 170 -11.45 -7.16 17.62
C GLU A 170 -11.22 -7.30 16.11
N ASP A 171 -12.31 -7.37 15.38
CA ASP A 171 -12.25 -7.49 13.93
C ASP A 171 -12.26 -6.12 13.23
N VAL A 172 -11.48 -5.98 12.17
CA VAL A 172 -11.52 -4.87 11.24
C VAL A 172 -12.12 -5.34 9.93
N THR A 173 -13.04 -4.56 9.37
CA THR A 173 -13.67 -4.87 8.09
C THR A 173 -13.14 -3.95 7.02
N VAL A 174 -12.67 -4.52 5.91
CA VAL A 174 -12.22 -3.78 4.73
C VAL A 174 -13.18 -4.03 3.58
N ALA A 175 -13.65 -2.96 2.99
CA ALA A 175 -14.51 -2.99 1.79
C ALA A 175 -13.86 -2.16 0.68
N GLY A 176 -14.19 -2.49 -0.57
CA GLY A 176 -13.66 -1.78 -1.73
C GLY A 176 -13.21 -2.71 -2.83
N SER A 177 -12.57 -2.16 -3.85
CA SER A 177 -12.03 -2.91 -4.98
C SER A 177 -10.99 -2.09 -5.75
N GLY A 178 -10.12 -2.77 -6.50
CA GLY A 178 -9.11 -2.14 -7.33
C GLY A 178 -8.12 -1.32 -6.54
N THR A 179 -8.22 0.00 -6.59
CA THR A 179 -7.33 0.94 -5.89
C THR A 179 -8.03 1.73 -4.78
N SER A 180 -9.31 1.45 -4.54
CA SER A 180 -10.13 2.17 -3.56
C SER A 180 -10.63 1.22 -2.49
N PHE A 181 -10.08 1.33 -1.29
CA PHE A 181 -10.47 0.54 -0.13
C PHE A 181 -10.83 1.43 1.03
N THR A 182 -11.80 0.98 1.80
CA THR A 182 -12.26 1.67 3.02
C THR A 182 -12.24 0.67 4.18
N VAL A 183 -11.67 1.08 5.28
CA VAL A 183 -11.56 0.29 6.51
C VAL A 183 -12.63 0.75 7.49
N ASN A 184 -13.41 -0.18 8.01
CA ASN A 184 -14.56 0.06 8.90
C ASN A 184 -15.59 1.08 8.34
N GLY A 185 -15.64 1.28 7.02
CA GLY A 185 -16.54 2.23 6.37
C GLY A 185 -16.22 3.71 6.59
N THR A 186 -15.13 4.04 7.28
CA THR A 186 -14.76 5.42 7.66
C THR A 186 -13.35 5.83 7.22
N SER A 187 -12.40 4.92 7.23
CA SER A 187 -11.00 5.20 6.91
C SER A 187 -10.68 4.78 5.47
N MET A 188 -10.29 5.72 4.63
CA MET A 188 -9.86 5.41 3.26
C MET A 188 -8.39 5.01 3.23
N VAL A 189 -8.08 3.99 2.45
CA VAL A 189 -6.69 3.64 2.12
C VAL A 189 -6.20 4.63 1.07
N VAL A 190 -5.29 5.52 1.45
CA VAL A 190 -4.73 6.53 0.55
C VAL A 190 -3.48 6.06 -0.17
N CYS A 191 -2.73 5.13 0.43
CA CYS A 191 -1.63 4.43 -0.24
C CYS A 191 -1.55 3.01 0.31
N GLY A 192 -1.66 2.03 -0.58
CA GLY A 192 -1.72 0.62 -0.21
C GLY A 192 -0.57 -0.21 -0.76
N ASN A 193 -0.44 -1.41 -0.18
CA ASN A 193 0.55 -2.42 -0.55
C ASN A 193 2.01 -1.94 -0.44
N VAL A 194 2.30 -1.15 0.58
CA VAL A 194 3.67 -0.74 0.88
C VAL A 194 4.37 -1.87 1.62
N SER A 195 5.34 -2.49 0.98
CA SER A 195 6.11 -3.59 1.58
C SER A 195 7.16 -3.09 2.54
N THR A 196 7.32 -3.78 3.66
CA THR A 196 8.45 -3.66 4.58
C THR A 196 9.09 -5.03 4.79
N ALA A 197 10.22 -5.11 5.49
CA ALA A 197 10.94 -6.37 5.68
C ALA A 197 10.09 -7.46 6.39
N ASN A 198 9.10 -7.07 7.19
CA ASN A 198 8.31 -7.98 8.02
C ASN A 198 6.79 -7.80 7.91
N ALA A 199 6.31 -6.79 7.20
CA ALA A 199 4.89 -6.43 7.13
C ALA A 199 4.48 -5.82 5.79
N THR A 200 3.17 -5.78 5.53
CA THR A 200 2.57 -4.94 4.48
C THR A 200 1.87 -3.75 5.14
N VAL A 201 2.09 -2.55 4.63
CA VAL A 201 1.53 -1.31 5.18
C VAL A 201 0.49 -0.72 4.24
N TYR A 202 -0.65 -0.35 4.81
CA TYR A 202 -1.72 0.39 4.17
C TYR A 202 -1.88 1.73 4.88
N ILE A 203 -1.54 2.81 4.20
CA ILE A 203 -1.64 4.17 4.76
C ILE A 203 -3.09 4.62 4.67
N VAL A 204 -3.66 5.05 5.79
CA VAL A 204 -5.07 5.46 5.91
C VAL A 204 -5.20 6.92 6.34
N ASP A 205 -6.28 7.54 5.89
CA ASP A 205 -6.58 8.96 6.12
C ASP A 205 -7.35 9.25 7.43
N THR A 206 -7.69 8.20 8.17
CA THR A 206 -8.45 8.30 9.43
C THR A 206 -7.97 7.23 10.40
N VAL A 207 -7.85 7.58 11.68
CA VAL A 207 -7.45 6.66 12.74
C VAL A 207 -8.59 5.69 13.04
N LEU A 208 -8.27 4.40 13.14
CA LEU A 208 -9.23 3.36 13.47
C LEU A 208 -9.45 3.34 14.98
N MET A 209 -10.70 3.49 15.40
CA MET A 209 -11.08 3.38 16.80
C MET A 209 -11.72 2.02 17.05
N PRO A 210 -11.23 1.22 18.02
CA PRO A 210 -11.91 0.01 18.42
C PRO A 210 -13.30 0.35 19.02
N LYS A 211 -14.23 -0.57 18.92
CA LYS A 211 -15.60 -0.38 19.43
C LYS A 211 -15.68 -0.49 20.96
N SER A 212 -14.55 -0.82 21.63
CA SER A 212 -14.33 -1.05 23.09
C SER A 212 -15.34 -1.93 23.76
#